data_b542a34d02f7af5677e4ce917f3e81cd
#
_entry.id   b542a34d02f7af5677e4ce917f3e81cd
#
_cell.length_a   1.000
_cell.length_b   1.000
_cell.length_c   1.000
_cell.angle_alpha   90.00
_cell.angle_beta   90.00
_cell.angle_gamma   90.00
#
_symmetry.space_group_name_H-M   'P 1'
#
loop_
_entity.id
_entity.type
_entity.pdbx_description
1 polymer ?
#
loop_
_entity_poly.entity_id
_entity_poly.type
_entity_poly.pdbx_seq_one_letter_code
_entity_poly.pdbx_strand_id
1 'polypeptide(L)'
;MAFDSNTNIRPVMFDGLDAIFDEKGSMFLSMRKVQWVKEGNEPDPSKAKLELRKWIVGPDGVEKANKGMTFLTEEGPHELAKTLVHHGYGKTKEILLELKGREDFQESVNTLFDKDEDTGSGEYFDMRSALLAEDDSEEEEYDE
;
A
#
# COMPACT_ATOMS: atom_id res chain seq x y z
N MET A 1 21.11 -20.22 10.56
CA MET A 1 21.16 -19.44 10.07
C MET A 1 21.98 -18.64 10.29
N ALA A 2 22.26 -18.45 9.73
CA ALA A 2 23.18 -17.94 9.85
C ALA A 2 23.20 -16.63 9.77
N PHE A 3 22.46 -16.00 10.48
CA PHE A 3 22.67 -14.77 10.57
C PHE A 3 23.86 -14.61 11.24
N ASP A 4 24.63 -14.05 10.67
CA ASP A 4 25.85 -13.76 11.09
C ASP A 4 25.78 -12.74 12.07
N SER A 5 25.84 -13.04 13.27
CA SER A 5 25.74 -12.05 14.28
C SER A 5 26.90 -11.10 14.24
N ASN A 6 27.93 -11.43 13.49
CA ASN A 6 29.04 -10.50 13.36
C ASN A 6 28.79 -9.47 12.30
N THR A 7 27.75 -9.62 11.52
CA THR A 7 27.46 -8.66 10.49
C THR A 7 26.47 -7.67 11.05
N ASN A 8 26.91 -6.48 11.32
CA ASN A 8 26.00 -5.47 11.82
C ASN A 8 25.23 -4.91 10.66
N ILE A 9 24.03 -5.41 10.49
CA ILE A 9 23.14 -4.95 9.44
C ILE A 9 21.98 -4.26 10.12
N ARG A 10 21.65 -3.08 9.67
CA ARG A 10 20.56 -2.32 10.25
C ARG A 10 19.59 -1.87 9.18
N PRO A 11 18.33 -1.73 9.53
CA PRO A 11 17.38 -1.22 8.57
C PRO A 11 17.44 0.30 8.56
N VAL A 12 17.42 0.85 7.36
CA VAL A 12 17.34 2.30 7.19
C VAL A 12 16.02 2.56 6.47
N MET A 13 15.15 3.33 7.13
CA MET A 13 13.84 3.63 6.59
C MET A 13 13.95 4.86 5.73
N PHE A 14 13.24 4.83 4.61
CA PHE A 14 13.23 5.97 3.72
C PHE A 14 11.82 6.53 3.62
N ASP A 15 11.72 7.77 3.21
CA ASP A 15 10.45 8.44 3.15
C ASP A 15 9.49 7.72 2.29
N GLY A 16 8.27 7.94 2.56
CA GLY A 16 7.22 7.48 1.70
C GLY A 16 6.28 6.61 2.44
N LEU A 17 6.57 5.35 2.56
CA LEU A 17 5.56 4.46 3.07
C LEU A 17 5.97 3.91 4.41
N ASP A 18 5.11 4.12 5.40
CA ASP A 18 5.29 3.55 6.71
C ASP A 18 3.89 3.32 7.26
N ALA A 19 3.32 2.21 6.87
CA ALA A 19 1.93 1.93 7.21
C ALA A 19 1.85 0.74 8.13
N ILE A 20 1.28 0.93 9.30
CA ILE A 20 1.00 -0.14 10.21
C ILE A 20 -0.45 -0.53 9.98
N PHE A 21 -0.68 -1.78 9.63
CA PHE A 21 -2.05 -2.15 9.32
C PHE A 21 -2.53 -3.39 10.06
N ASP A 22 -1.77 -3.88 11.03
CA ASP A 22 -2.24 -4.99 11.82
C ASP A 22 -1.44 -5.01 13.11
N GLU A 23 -2.12 -5.11 14.24
CA GLU A 23 -1.43 -5.09 15.53
C GLU A 23 -2.05 -6.11 16.44
N LYS A 24 -1.24 -6.74 17.24
CA LYS A 24 -1.73 -7.64 18.26
C LYS A 24 -0.70 -7.70 19.38
N GLY A 25 -1.06 -7.17 20.56
CA GLY A 25 -0.13 -7.14 21.67
C GLY A 25 1.05 -6.26 21.37
N SER A 26 2.24 -6.80 21.55
CA SER A 26 3.46 -6.05 21.29
C SER A 26 3.97 -6.25 19.86
N MET A 27 3.17 -6.90 19.01
CA MET A 27 3.58 -7.14 17.63
C MET A 27 2.77 -6.29 16.69
N PHE A 28 3.39 -5.89 15.59
CA PHE A 28 2.63 -5.21 14.54
C PHE A 28 3.21 -5.56 13.18
N LEU A 29 2.37 -5.40 12.16
CA LEU A 29 2.74 -5.69 10.79
C LEU A 29 2.75 -4.37 10.04
N SER A 30 3.83 -4.07 9.38
CA SER A 30 3.92 -2.81 8.67
C SER A 30 4.51 -3.01 7.28
N MET A 31 4.28 -2.02 6.45
CA MET A 31 4.87 -1.97 5.13
C MET A 31 5.72 -0.71 5.09
N ARG A 32 6.99 -0.88 4.81
CA ARG A 32 7.93 0.22 4.83
C ARG A 32 8.92 0.08 3.68
N LYS A 33 9.48 1.21 3.29
CA LYS A 33 10.55 1.19 2.31
C LYS A 33 11.85 1.17 3.06
N VAL A 34 12.62 0.12 2.91
CA VAL A 34 13.76 -0.16 3.78
C VAL A 34 14.95 -0.61 2.95
N GLN A 35 16.12 -0.17 3.36
CA GLN A 35 17.36 -0.75 2.89
C GLN A 35 18.07 -1.35 4.09
N TRP A 36 18.51 -2.58 3.96
CA TRP A 36 19.30 -3.22 5.01
C TRP A 36 20.76 -2.94 4.73
N VAL A 37 21.38 -2.15 5.59
CA VAL A 37 22.71 -1.59 5.35
C VAL A 37 23.71 -2.21 6.30
N LYS A 38 24.82 -2.70 5.75
CA LYS A 38 25.89 -3.22 6.58
C LYS A 38 26.66 -2.09 7.20
N GLU A 39 27.21 -2.37 8.38
CA GLU A 39 28.02 -1.40 9.06
C GLU A 39 29.16 -0.96 8.16
N GLY A 40 29.43 0.32 8.17
CA GLY A 40 30.48 0.87 7.33
C GLY A 40 30.05 1.32 5.97
N ASN A 41 28.84 0.97 5.57
CA ASN A 41 28.33 1.39 4.28
C ASN A 41 27.40 2.56 4.44
N GLU A 42 27.27 3.34 3.40
CA GLU A 42 26.38 4.48 3.41
C GLU A 42 25.01 4.07 2.87
N PRO A 43 23.96 4.57 3.45
CA PRO A 43 22.63 4.28 2.90
C PRO A 43 22.46 4.89 1.51
N ASP A 44 21.74 4.18 0.66
CA ASP A 44 21.52 4.60 -0.71
C ASP A 44 20.04 4.45 -1.00
N PRO A 45 19.28 5.54 -1.12
CA PRO A 45 17.84 5.43 -1.32
C PRO A 45 17.44 4.61 -2.54
N SER A 46 18.29 4.56 -3.55
CA SER A 46 17.95 3.81 -4.75
C SER A 46 17.92 2.32 -4.50
N LYS A 47 18.45 1.88 -3.37
CA LYS A 47 18.47 0.46 -3.03
C LYS A 47 17.37 0.10 -2.04
N ALA A 48 16.55 1.05 -1.63
CA ALA A 48 15.47 0.77 -0.73
C ALA A 48 14.39 -0.02 -1.44
N LYS A 49 13.83 -0.99 -0.74
CA LYS A 49 12.80 -1.84 -1.30
C LYS A 49 11.60 -1.85 -0.39
N LEU A 50 10.45 -2.07 -0.99
CA LEU A 50 9.23 -2.17 -0.21
C LEU A 50 9.20 -3.53 0.47
N GLU A 51 8.95 -3.54 1.77
CA GLU A 51 8.88 -4.81 2.47
C GLU A 51 7.74 -4.81 3.46
N LEU A 52 7.22 -6.01 3.67
CA LEU A 52 6.17 -6.27 4.61
C LEU A 52 6.78 -7.05 5.73
N ARG A 53 6.72 -6.53 6.94
CA ARG A 53 7.46 -7.15 8.03
C ARG A 53 6.69 -7.06 9.33
N LYS A 54 6.87 -8.09 10.13
CA LYS A 54 6.37 -8.10 11.49
C LYS A 54 7.46 -7.53 12.40
N TRP A 55 7.04 -6.70 13.33
CA TRP A 55 7.93 -6.10 14.30
C TRP A 55 7.44 -6.43 15.69
N ILE A 56 8.36 -6.50 16.63
CA ILE A 56 8.03 -6.76 18.03
C ILE A 56 8.59 -5.62 18.83
N VAL A 57 7.75 -5.06 19.72
CA VAL A 57 8.18 -3.98 20.59
C VAL A 57 8.57 -4.60 21.93
N GLY A 58 9.79 -4.41 22.33
CA GLY A 58 10.28 -4.96 23.59
C GLY A 58 9.88 -4.11 24.77
N PRO A 59 10.19 -4.59 26.00
CA PRO A 59 9.84 -3.83 27.19
C PRO A 59 10.52 -2.46 27.23
N ASP A 60 11.62 -2.32 26.52
CA ASP A 60 12.32 -1.05 26.46
C ASP A 60 11.72 -0.11 25.42
N GLY A 61 10.66 -0.50 24.77
CA GLY A 61 10.05 0.32 23.75
C GLY A 61 10.75 0.27 22.39
N VAL A 62 11.77 -0.56 22.25
CA VAL A 62 12.51 -0.64 21.00
C VAL A 62 11.88 -1.64 20.09
N GLU A 63 11.71 -1.26 18.82
CA GLU A 63 11.13 -2.14 17.82
C GLU A 63 12.22 -3.06 17.29
N LYS A 64 11.92 -4.32 17.24
CA LYS A 64 12.83 -5.31 16.69
C LYS A 64 12.20 -5.99 15.51
N ALA A 65 12.97 -6.14 14.44
CA ALA A 65 12.48 -6.78 13.23
C ALA A 65 12.27 -8.26 13.47
N ASN A 66 11.19 -8.77 12.95
CA ASN A 66 10.91 -10.18 12.95
C ASN A 66 10.81 -10.62 11.50
N LYS A 67 9.96 -11.57 11.20
CA LYS A 67 9.87 -12.12 9.87
C LYS A 67 9.28 -11.11 8.91
N GLY A 68 9.77 -11.13 7.70
CA GLY A 68 9.27 -10.23 6.69
C GLY A 68 9.57 -10.76 5.30
N MET A 69 9.06 -10.04 4.32
CA MET A 69 9.34 -10.36 2.94
C MET A 69 9.54 -9.07 2.18
N THR A 70 10.41 -9.13 1.21
CA THR A 70 10.70 -8.00 0.35
C THR A 70 10.18 -8.32 -1.02
N PHE A 71 9.52 -7.34 -1.65
CA PHE A 71 9.07 -7.55 -3.01
C PHE A 71 10.26 -7.58 -3.94
N LEU A 72 10.25 -8.53 -4.86
CA LEU A 72 11.39 -8.73 -5.73
C LEU A 72 11.47 -7.71 -6.85
N THR A 73 10.33 -7.20 -7.27
CA THR A 73 10.28 -6.19 -8.32
C THR A 73 9.28 -5.13 -7.93
N GLU A 74 9.28 -4.04 -8.67
CA GLU A 74 8.32 -2.99 -8.41
C GLU A 74 6.91 -3.36 -8.83
N GLU A 75 6.78 -4.39 -9.64
CA GLU A 75 5.46 -4.86 -10.03
C GLU A 75 4.78 -5.66 -8.93
N GLY A 76 5.56 -6.21 -8.01
CA GLY A 76 5.00 -7.07 -6.97
C GLY A 76 3.89 -6.44 -6.16
N PRO A 77 4.08 -5.23 -5.63
CA PRO A 77 3.00 -4.59 -4.86
C PRO A 77 1.75 -4.36 -5.68
N HIS A 78 1.90 -4.04 -6.97
CA HIS A 78 0.75 -3.82 -7.83
C HIS A 78 -0.03 -5.12 -8.02
N GLU A 79 0.67 -6.22 -8.22
CA GLU A 79 0.01 -7.50 -8.38
C GLU A 79 -0.63 -7.95 -7.07
N LEU A 80 -0.01 -7.66 -5.96
CA LEU A 80 -0.59 -8.02 -4.68
C LEU A 80 -1.90 -7.24 -4.46
N ALA A 81 -1.88 -5.94 -4.73
CA ALA A 81 -3.08 -5.12 -4.56
C ALA A 81 -4.21 -5.64 -5.43
N LYS A 82 -3.90 -5.94 -6.69
CA LYS A 82 -4.89 -6.44 -7.61
C LYS A 82 -5.46 -7.78 -7.15
N THR A 83 -4.59 -8.66 -6.68
CA THR A 83 -5.00 -9.98 -6.22
C THR A 83 -5.90 -9.87 -4.99
N LEU A 84 -5.54 -9.01 -4.05
CA LEU A 84 -6.34 -8.85 -2.85
C LEU A 84 -7.74 -8.33 -3.18
N VAL A 85 -7.82 -7.35 -4.05
CA VAL A 85 -9.12 -6.81 -4.45
C VAL A 85 -9.93 -7.87 -5.19
N HIS A 86 -9.26 -8.61 -6.06
CA HIS A 86 -9.94 -9.65 -6.82
C HIS A 86 -10.57 -10.70 -5.90
N HIS A 87 -9.92 -10.97 -4.78
CA HIS A 87 -10.42 -11.98 -3.85
C HIS A 87 -11.32 -11.40 -2.76
N GLY A 88 -11.74 -10.16 -2.93
CA GLY A 88 -12.74 -9.60 -2.04
C GLY A 88 -12.20 -8.88 -0.82
N TYR A 89 -10.91 -8.66 -0.76
CA TYR A 89 -10.35 -7.94 0.37
C TYR A 89 -10.41 -6.44 0.13
N GLY A 90 -10.50 -5.71 1.22
CA GLY A 90 -10.68 -4.28 1.14
C GLY A 90 -12.16 -3.93 1.09
N LYS A 91 -12.50 -2.81 1.67
CA LYS A 91 -13.87 -2.34 1.66
C LYS A 91 -14.06 -1.48 0.44
N THR A 92 -15.05 -1.82 -0.36
CA THR A 92 -15.21 -1.22 -1.68
C THR A 92 -15.23 0.30 -1.63
N LYS A 93 -16.00 0.86 -0.72
CA LYS A 93 -16.11 2.31 -0.66
C LYS A 93 -14.77 2.94 -0.31
N GLU A 94 -14.05 2.34 0.62
CA GLU A 94 -12.77 2.89 1.03
C GLU A 94 -11.74 2.80 -0.09
N ILE A 95 -11.74 1.69 -0.83
CA ILE A 95 -10.83 1.54 -1.94
C ILE A 95 -11.12 2.59 -3.01
N LEU A 96 -12.38 2.82 -3.30
CA LEU A 96 -12.74 3.79 -4.31
C LEU A 96 -12.34 5.20 -3.89
N LEU A 97 -12.48 5.52 -2.61
CA LEU A 97 -12.08 6.84 -2.14
C LEU A 97 -10.57 7.04 -2.27
N GLU A 98 -9.80 5.99 -1.98
CA GLU A 98 -8.35 6.11 -2.14
C GLU A 98 -7.98 6.27 -3.61
N LEU A 99 -8.65 5.53 -4.48
CA LEU A 99 -8.38 5.63 -5.90
C LEU A 99 -8.71 7.01 -6.44
N LYS A 100 -9.78 7.62 -5.94
CA LYS A 100 -10.15 8.96 -6.41
C LYS A 100 -9.06 9.99 -6.14
N GLY A 101 -8.23 9.74 -5.13
CA GLY A 101 -7.15 10.66 -4.83
C GLY A 101 -5.94 10.54 -5.74
N ARG A 102 -5.93 9.57 -6.64
CA ARG A 102 -4.78 9.40 -7.52
C ARG A 102 -4.88 10.32 -8.72
N GLU A 103 -3.73 10.80 -9.16
CA GLU A 103 -3.69 11.74 -10.26
C GLU A 103 -4.25 11.16 -11.54
N ASP A 104 -4.05 9.87 -11.74
CA ASP A 104 -4.47 9.24 -12.98
C ASP A 104 -5.87 8.64 -12.91
N PHE A 105 -6.61 8.94 -11.85
CA PHE A 105 -7.89 8.27 -11.65
C PHE A 105 -8.86 8.59 -12.79
N GLN A 106 -9.00 9.86 -13.11
CA GLN A 106 -10.00 10.25 -14.11
C GLN A 106 -9.64 9.69 -15.48
N GLU A 107 -8.36 9.74 -15.82
CA GLU A 107 -7.93 9.21 -17.11
C GLU A 107 -8.15 7.70 -17.17
N SER A 108 -7.87 7.01 -16.09
CA SER A 108 -8.04 5.56 -16.06
C SER A 108 -9.50 5.17 -16.19
N VAL A 109 -10.38 5.91 -15.50
CA VAL A 109 -11.81 5.63 -15.60
C VAL A 109 -12.27 5.87 -17.01
N ASN A 110 -11.87 6.99 -17.61
CA ASN A 110 -12.26 7.28 -18.96
C ASN A 110 -11.82 6.21 -19.95
N THR A 111 -10.56 5.79 -19.81
CA THR A 111 -10.03 4.77 -20.70
C THR A 111 -10.79 3.46 -20.56
N LEU A 112 -11.08 3.08 -19.33
CA LEU A 112 -11.76 1.83 -19.08
C LEU A 112 -13.16 1.83 -19.69
N PHE A 113 -13.90 2.90 -19.47
CA PHE A 113 -15.28 2.92 -19.96
C PHE A 113 -15.38 3.25 -21.44
N ASP A 114 -14.38 3.92 -21.99
CA ASP A 114 -14.38 4.12 -23.43
C ASP A 114 -14.24 2.82 -24.18
N LYS A 115 -13.50 1.88 -23.60
CA LYS A 115 -13.37 0.60 -24.26
C LYS A 115 -14.67 -0.16 -24.27
N ASP A 116 -15.49 0.07 -23.27
CA ASP A 116 -16.75 -0.62 -23.16
C ASP A 116 -17.88 0.15 -23.78
N GLU A 117 -17.56 1.23 -24.44
CA GLU A 117 -18.58 2.08 -24.98
C GLU A 117 -19.45 1.35 -25.98
N ASP A 118 -18.86 0.42 -26.68
CA ASP A 118 -19.62 -0.30 -27.71
C ASP A 118 -20.68 -1.20 -27.12
N THR A 119 -20.57 -1.56 -25.88
CA THR A 119 -21.62 -2.37 -25.29
C THR A 119 -22.89 -1.57 -25.11
N GLY A 120 -22.79 -0.27 -25.09
CA GLY A 120 -23.97 0.56 -25.06
C GLY A 120 -24.77 0.48 -23.80
N SER A 121 -24.19 0.08 -22.71
CA SER A 121 -24.94 -0.11 -21.51
C SER A 121 -25.10 1.21 -20.77
N GLY A 122 -26.31 1.56 -20.46
CA GLY A 122 -26.55 2.73 -19.64
C GLY A 122 -26.00 2.59 -18.25
N GLU A 123 -25.86 1.36 -17.79
CA GLU A 123 -25.32 1.13 -16.47
C GLU A 123 -23.89 1.59 -16.38
N TYR A 124 -23.11 1.32 -17.41
CA TYR A 124 -21.73 1.74 -17.41
C TYR A 124 -21.62 3.26 -17.40
N PHE A 125 -22.51 3.91 -18.14
CA PHE A 125 -22.50 5.34 -18.19
C PHE A 125 -22.80 5.92 -16.83
N ASP A 126 -23.79 5.37 -16.13
CA ASP A 126 -24.14 5.85 -14.81
C ASP A 126 -23.02 5.60 -13.82
N MET A 127 -22.39 4.44 -13.92
CA MET A 127 -21.31 4.11 -13.02
C MET A 127 -20.14 5.06 -13.20
N ARG A 128 -19.83 5.37 -14.45
CA ARG A 128 -18.75 6.29 -14.72
C ARG A 128 -19.04 7.67 -14.12
N SER A 129 -20.27 8.13 -14.30
CA SER A 129 -20.65 9.42 -13.76
C SER A 129 -20.55 9.43 -12.24
N ALA A 130 -20.97 8.35 -11.62
CA ALA A 130 -20.90 8.25 -10.17
C ALA A 130 -19.45 8.27 -9.69
N LEU A 131 -18.58 7.57 -10.40
CA LEU A 131 -17.17 7.53 -9.97
C LEU A 131 -16.49 8.86 -10.12
N LEU A 132 -16.89 9.63 -11.12
CA LEU A 132 -16.26 10.91 -11.36
C LEU A 132 -16.97 12.06 -10.66
N ALA A 133 -18.07 11.80 -9.99
CA ALA A 133 -18.81 12.84 -9.32
C ALA A 133 -18.00 13.44 -8.19
N GLU A 134 -18.28 14.69 -7.89
CA GLU A 134 -17.63 15.33 -6.80
C GLU A 134 -18.20 14.82 -5.50
N ASP A 135 -17.48 15.07 -4.42
CA ASP A 135 -17.83 14.48 -3.17
C ASP A 135 -18.81 15.29 -2.38
N ASP A 136 -19.61 16.08 -3.03
CA ASP A 136 -20.55 16.91 -2.31
C ASP A 136 -21.47 16.11 -1.43
N SER A 137 -21.84 14.93 -1.88
CA SER A 137 -22.79 14.15 -1.12
C SER A 137 -22.18 13.66 0.18
N GLU A 138 -20.88 13.58 0.24
CA GLU A 138 -20.31 13.10 1.46
C GLU A 138 -20.41 14.11 2.57
N GLU A 139 -20.37 15.36 2.21
CA GLU A 139 -20.48 16.35 3.23
C GLU A 139 -21.83 16.36 3.88
N GLU A 140 -22.83 15.98 3.13
CA GLU A 140 -24.15 15.98 3.69
C GLU A 140 -24.32 14.94 4.76
N GLU A 141 -23.57 13.88 4.65
CA GLU A 141 -23.72 12.82 5.63
C GLU A 141 -23.25 13.26 6.98
N TYR A 142 -22.36 14.19 7.02
CA TYR A 142 -21.83 14.60 8.29
C TYR A 142 -22.67 15.61 9.00
N ASP A 143 -23.67 16.11 8.37
CA ASP A 143 -24.51 17.05 9.00
C ASP A 143 -25.44 16.43 9.96
N GLU A 144 -25.47 15.16 10.05
CA GLU A 144 -26.31 14.52 11.00
C GLU A 144 -25.78 14.70 12.38
#